data_1c102c13d59da41ce064675a56f36b43
#
_entry.id   1c102c13d59da41ce064675a56f36b43
#
_cell.length_a   1.000
_cell.length_b   1.000
_cell.length_c   1.000
_cell.angle_alpha   90.00
_cell.angle_beta   90.00
_cell.angle_gamma   90.00
#
_symmetry.space_group_name_H-M   'P 1'
#
loop_
_entity.id
_entity.type
_entity.pdbx_description
1 polymer ?
#
loop_
_entity_poly.entity_id
_entity_poly.type
_entity_poly.pdbx_seq_one_letter_code
_entity_poly.pdbx_strand_id
1 'polypeptide(L)'
;SSFDIGIFSQMFERMRHDFSQVTTLERDRALSHFGVHISPIYYLILPFYMLFPYVETLDIAQTVIVFSAVIPLCLILKKIQLPKVMTPLVLALFFVTPVMTTSGGFHLHENCFLPPLILWLFYSLISQWRGRTILFTLLLLFVKEDAFVYVLSLGLYFTFQHRFTFEAKFKKWLYLSLFALPILYFALAMFLLARYGEGAMVSRYNNLLLSGENGLLMVVKNVVLNPLYVLGSLFTAKRLGYLFLVLFPFSFLPLIQRRWSTYFLMLPLFLINLLMDWPYQYDIGFQYSYGSVTLLFLMALLSIDQLSKNQLASDNVLVALLASSIIFSSAILYSFTHNWNFEIQYYQTRKDYFDGLEKTLQAIPKDKAVLAAGGYTPSLRSHEKLYDIFYHNNKKLDSKIDIVVVPREMQEEKNGYSETATLKLYKESGYKESNLSTKDVLILEK
;
A
#
# COMPACT_ATOMS: atom_id res chain seq x y z
N SER A 1 3.69 6.86 -8.58
CA SER A 1 3.15 8.23 -8.62
C SER A 1 4.15 9.20 -8.02
N SER A 2 4.61 10.18 -8.80
CA SER A 2 5.52 11.22 -8.28
C SER A 2 4.91 12.01 -7.12
N PHE A 3 3.58 12.07 -7.04
CA PHE A 3 2.85 12.72 -5.96
C PHE A 3 3.07 12.02 -4.62
N ASP A 4 2.87 10.71 -4.55
CA ASP A 4 3.01 9.96 -3.29
C ASP A 4 4.45 9.98 -2.77
N ILE A 5 5.45 9.81 -3.65
CA ILE A 5 6.85 9.87 -3.21
C ILE A 5 7.23 11.28 -2.73
N GLY A 6 6.66 12.33 -3.31
CA GLY A 6 6.79 13.70 -2.81
C GLY A 6 6.29 13.84 -1.37
N ILE A 7 5.08 13.33 -1.08
CA ILE A 7 4.48 13.33 0.26
C ILE A 7 5.39 12.63 1.26
N PHE A 8 5.74 11.37 0.98
CA PHE A 8 6.52 10.57 1.93
C PHE A 8 7.95 11.07 2.08
N SER A 9 8.59 11.55 1.01
CA SER A 9 9.95 12.11 1.13
C SER A 9 9.96 13.38 1.97
N GLN A 10 8.99 14.29 1.82
CA GLN A 10 8.86 15.48 2.68
C GLN A 10 8.54 15.09 4.13
N MET A 11 7.63 14.14 4.33
CA MET A 11 7.29 13.63 5.67
C MET A 11 8.52 13.05 6.39
N PHE A 12 9.26 12.15 5.73
CA PHE A 12 10.44 11.53 6.32
C PHE A 12 11.58 12.53 6.56
N GLU A 13 11.73 13.53 5.69
CA GLU A 13 12.70 14.60 5.91
C GLU A 13 12.39 15.39 7.19
N ARG A 14 11.13 15.67 7.47
CA ARG A 14 10.72 16.29 8.74
C ARG A 14 10.88 15.34 9.91
N MET A 15 10.41 14.09 9.80
CA MET A 15 10.57 13.09 10.86
C MET A 15 12.04 12.93 11.28
N ARG A 16 12.98 13.11 10.36
CA ARG A 16 14.42 13.05 10.64
C ARG A 16 14.89 14.17 11.58
N HIS A 17 14.26 15.34 11.53
CA HIS A 17 14.66 16.52 12.29
C HIS A 17 13.92 16.66 13.63
N ASP A 18 12.60 16.45 13.62
CA ASP A 18 11.75 16.73 14.79
C ASP A 18 10.72 15.64 15.10
N PHE A 19 10.82 14.47 14.43
CA PHE A 19 9.86 13.35 14.53
C PHE A 19 8.44 13.70 14.09
N SER A 20 8.24 14.84 13.42
CA SER A 20 6.94 15.29 12.93
C SER A 20 6.60 14.66 11.59
N GLN A 21 5.37 14.14 11.46
CA GLN A 21 4.84 13.54 10.22
C GLN A 21 4.12 14.58 9.35
N VAL A 22 4.53 15.84 9.43
CA VAL A 22 3.87 16.93 8.70
C VAL A 22 4.35 16.96 7.25
N THR A 23 3.41 17.11 6.33
CA THR A 23 3.66 17.40 4.92
C THR A 23 2.73 18.51 4.45
N THR A 24 3.12 19.28 3.44
CA THR A 24 2.26 20.28 2.80
C THR A 24 1.67 19.76 1.49
N LEU A 25 2.21 18.66 0.96
CA LEU A 25 1.82 18.09 -0.33
C LEU A 25 0.51 17.31 -0.26
N GLU A 26 0.26 16.56 0.81
CA GLU A 26 -0.85 15.60 0.86
C GLU A 26 -2.25 16.25 0.83
N ARG A 27 -2.39 17.43 1.44
CA ARG A 27 -3.66 18.17 1.52
C ARG A 27 -3.50 19.65 1.18
N ASP A 28 -2.47 19.96 0.41
CA ASP A 28 -2.19 21.35 0.00
C ASP A 28 -2.07 22.34 1.18
N ARG A 29 -1.72 21.83 2.35
CA ARG A 29 -1.52 22.59 3.60
C ARG A 29 -0.68 21.78 4.59
N ALA A 30 -0.04 22.46 5.52
CA ALA A 30 0.69 21.78 6.60
C ALA A 30 -0.28 20.92 7.42
N LEU A 31 -0.15 19.59 7.32
CA LEU A 31 -0.96 18.62 8.03
C LEU A 31 -0.10 17.41 8.38
N SER A 32 -0.29 16.87 9.59
CA SER A 32 0.29 15.58 9.93
C SER A 32 -0.36 14.47 9.09
N HIS A 33 0.44 13.62 8.49
CA HIS A 33 -0.05 12.42 7.80
C HIS A 33 -0.95 11.55 8.71
N PHE A 34 -0.70 11.57 10.04
CA PHE A 34 -1.57 10.88 11.01
C PHE A 34 -2.95 11.52 11.16
N GLY A 35 -3.16 12.72 10.63
CA GLY A 35 -4.49 13.29 10.46
C GLY A 35 -5.27 12.71 9.28
N VAL A 36 -4.59 11.99 8.37
CA VAL A 36 -5.17 11.32 7.21
C VAL A 36 -5.24 9.81 7.43
N HIS A 37 -4.10 9.21 7.84
CA HIS A 37 -3.94 7.78 8.13
C HIS A 37 -3.13 7.58 9.40
N ILE A 38 -3.61 6.75 10.33
CA ILE A 38 -2.87 6.42 11.55
C ILE A 38 -1.91 5.27 11.25
N SER A 39 -0.68 5.63 10.89
CA SER A 39 0.36 4.68 10.45
C SER A 39 1.67 4.81 11.26
N PRO A 40 1.66 4.55 12.59
CA PRO A 40 2.87 4.63 13.42
C PRO A 40 4.01 3.71 12.94
N ILE A 41 3.71 2.73 12.12
CA ILE A 41 4.67 1.76 11.59
C ILE A 41 5.84 2.43 10.84
N TYR A 42 5.65 3.63 10.30
CA TYR A 42 6.70 4.38 9.60
C TYR A 42 7.93 4.69 10.47
N TYR A 43 7.76 4.76 11.79
CA TYR A 43 8.90 4.95 12.70
C TYR A 43 9.90 3.77 12.68
N LEU A 44 9.51 2.59 12.17
CA LEU A 44 10.45 1.48 11.97
C LEU A 44 11.42 1.73 10.80
N ILE A 45 11.02 2.54 9.82
CA ILE A 45 11.87 2.93 8.68
C ILE A 45 12.77 4.11 9.06
N LEU A 46 12.31 4.98 9.95
CA LEU A 46 12.98 6.24 10.27
C LEU A 46 14.47 6.11 10.61
N PRO A 47 14.93 5.14 11.44
CA PRO A 47 16.36 4.99 11.73
C PRO A 47 17.21 4.78 10.47
N PHE A 48 16.70 4.04 9.49
CA PHE A 48 17.39 3.81 8.22
C PHE A 48 17.43 5.08 7.37
N TYR A 49 16.32 5.83 7.33
CA TYR A 49 16.28 7.11 6.64
C TYR A 49 17.17 8.16 7.31
N MET A 50 17.31 8.15 8.62
CA MET A 50 18.25 9.04 9.34
C MET A 50 19.70 8.78 8.97
N LEU A 51 20.07 7.51 8.73
CA LEU A 51 21.41 7.13 8.29
C LEU A 51 21.65 7.42 6.79
N PHE A 52 20.63 7.23 5.98
CA PHE A 52 20.67 7.38 4.52
C PHE A 52 19.49 8.24 4.05
N PRO A 53 19.56 9.59 4.16
CA PRO A 53 18.43 10.48 3.88
C PRO A 53 18.21 10.71 2.37
N TYR A 54 18.07 9.63 1.62
CA TYR A 54 17.80 9.63 0.19
C TYR A 54 16.38 9.12 -0.07
N VAL A 55 15.77 9.60 -1.16
CA VAL A 55 14.43 9.15 -1.58
C VAL A 55 14.43 7.63 -1.85
N GLU A 56 15.50 7.15 -2.47
CA GLU A 56 15.70 5.74 -2.80
C GLU A 56 15.72 4.83 -1.55
N THR A 57 16.09 5.35 -0.38
CA THR A 57 16.05 4.60 0.88
C THR A 57 14.64 4.13 1.21
N LEU A 58 13.62 4.91 0.87
CA LEU A 58 12.23 4.58 1.10
C LEU A 58 11.79 3.41 0.20
N ASP A 59 12.17 3.42 -1.08
CA ASP A 59 11.83 2.35 -2.03
C ASP A 59 12.60 1.05 -1.74
N ILE A 60 13.87 1.17 -1.35
CA ILE A 60 14.68 0.03 -0.89
C ILE A 60 14.06 -0.57 0.38
N ALA A 61 13.66 0.27 1.34
CA ALA A 61 13.01 -0.18 2.57
C ALA A 61 11.70 -0.94 2.27
N GLN A 62 10.85 -0.41 1.38
CA GLN A 62 9.64 -1.11 0.94
C GLN A 62 9.95 -2.51 0.40
N THR A 63 10.91 -2.60 -0.52
CA THR A 63 11.30 -3.86 -1.14
C THR A 63 11.81 -4.87 -0.11
N VAL A 64 12.72 -4.44 0.78
CA VAL A 64 13.27 -5.28 1.85
C VAL A 64 12.16 -5.74 2.80
N ILE A 65 11.23 -4.86 3.18
CA ILE A 65 10.12 -5.19 4.07
C ILE A 65 9.23 -6.25 3.43
N VAL A 66 8.76 -6.04 2.20
CA VAL A 66 7.89 -7.01 1.51
C VAL A 66 8.55 -8.38 1.42
N PHE A 67 9.80 -8.45 0.95
CA PHE A 67 10.49 -9.73 0.78
C PHE A 67 11.01 -10.33 2.09
N SER A 68 11.06 -9.58 3.20
CA SER A 68 11.30 -10.15 4.54
C SER A 68 10.23 -11.17 4.94
N ALA A 69 9.07 -11.14 4.30
CA ALA A 69 7.99 -12.12 4.47
C ALA A 69 8.42 -13.57 4.16
N VAL A 70 9.50 -13.77 3.41
CA VAL A 70 10.08 -15.10 3.17
C VAL A 70 10.52 -15.79 4.47
N ILE A 71 10.92 -15.02 5.49
CA ILE A 71 11.40 -15.57 6.76
C ILE A 71 10.26 -16.30 7.50
N PRO A 72 9.13 -15.64 7.86
CA PRO A 72 7.99 -16.33 8.47
C PRO A 72 7.38 -17.38 7.54
N LEU A 73 7.41 -17.19 6.21
CA LEU A 73 6.94 -18.20 5.26
C LEU A 73 7.74 -19.50 5.38
N CYS A 74 9.07 -19.47 5.40
CA CYS A 74 9.91 -20.66 5.62
C CYS A 74 9.59 -21.36 6.95
N LEU A 75 9.35 -20.58 8.01
CA LEU A 75 8.99 -21.13 9.32
C LEU A 75 7.60 -21.79 9.30
N ILE A 76 6.63 -21.21 8.60
CA ILE A 76 5.29 -21.78 8.38
C ILE A 76 5.42 -23.11 7.62
N LEU A 77 6.14 -23.13 6.48
CA LEU A 77 6.33 -24.34 5.66
C LEU A 77 6.94 -25.49 6.47
N LYS A 78 7.96 -25.19 7.28
CA LYS A 78 8.54 -26.15 8.21
C LYS A 78 7.53 -26.64 9.26
N LYS A 79 6.74 -25.74 9.81
CA LYS A 79 5.76 -26.07 10.88
C LYS A 79 4.61 -26.92 10.37
N ILE A 80 4.12 -26.66 9.15
CA ILE A 80 3.05 -27.46 8.54
C ILE A 80 3.58 -28.75 7.90
N GLN A 81 4.90 -28.92 7.84
CA GLN A 81 5.55 -30.11 7.28
C GLN A 81 5.18 -30.35 5.81
N LEU A 82 5.23 -29.30 5.00
CA LEU A 82 5.01 -29.45 3.56
C LEU A 82 6.10 -30.34 2.94
N PRO A 83 5.78 -31.21 1.95
CA PRO A 83 6.78 -32.03 1.25
C PRO A 83 7.94 -31.16 0.75
N LYS A 84 9.19 -31.65 0.98
CA LYS A 84 10.42 -30.87 0.70
C LYS A 84 10.52 -30.38 -0.75
N VAL A 85 10.00 -31.16 -1.71
CA VAL A 85 9.98 -30.80 -3.15
C VAL A 85 9.13 -29.56 -3.43
N MET A 86 8.08 -29.31 -2.64
CA MET A 86 7.15 -28.19 -2.85
C MET A 86 7.65 -26.88 -2.22
N THR A 87 8.54 -26.96 -1.22
CA THR A 87 9.07 -25.79 -0.52
C THR A 87 9.69 -24.75 -1.47
N PRO A 88 10.66 -25.09 -2.34
CA PRO A 88 11.25 -24.12 -3.26
C PRO A 88 10.21 -23.56 -4.26
N LEU A 89 9.22 -24.35 -4.67
CA LEU A 89 8.16 -23.87 -5.57
C LEU A 89 7.25 -22.85 -4.88
N VAL A 90 6.90 -23.07 -3.62
CA VAL A 90 6.10 -22.09 -2.84
C VAL A 90 6.88 -20.79 -2.64
N LEU A 91 8.18 -20.87 -2.36
CA LEU A 91 9.04 -19.69 -2.24
C LEU A 91 9.15 -18.95 -3.59
N ALA A 92 9.39 -19.69 -4.68
CA ALA A 92 9.41 -19.11 -6.02
C ALA A 92 8.09 -18.43 -6.37
N LEU A 93 6.94 -19.08 -6.07
CA LEU A 93 5.62 -18.50 -6.29
C LEU A 93 5.45 -17.19 -5.50
N PHE A 94 5.91 -17.12 -4.25
CA PHE A 94 5.86 -15.89 -3.47
C PHE A 94 6.61 -14.73 -4.17
N PHE A 95 7.83 -14.99 -4.64
CA PHE A 95 8.64 -13.98 -5.32
C PHE A 95 8.06 -13.52 -6.66
N VAL A 96 7.42 -14.41 -7.42
CA VAL A 96 6.81 -14.06 -8.72
C VAL A 96 5.35 -13.66 -8.61
N THR A 97 4.75 -13.67 -7.40
CA THR A 97 3.38 -13.19 -7.20
C THR A 97 3.29 -11.72 -7.59
N PRO A 98 2.47 -11.35 -8.59
CA PRO A 98 2.51 -10.02 -9.21
C PRO A 98 2.41 -8.89 -8.18
N VAL A 99 1.44 -8.95 -7.27
CA VAL A 99 1.23 -7.90 -6.25
C VAL A 99 2.47 -7.65 -5.39
N MET A 100 3.26 -8.68 -5.06
CA MET A 100 4.47 -8.51 -4.22
C MET A 100 5.57 -7.72 -4.93
N THR A 101 5.56 -7.70 -6.26
CA THR A 101 6.59 -7.07 -7.08
C THR A 101 6.07 -5.82 -7.80
N THR A 102 4.85 -5.85 -8.39
CA THR A 102 4.31 -4.71 -9.14
C THR A 102 3.96 -3.53 -8.25
N SER A 103 3.42 -3.79 -7.06
CA SER A 103 3.16 -2.74 -6.07
C SER A 103 4.46 -2.11 -5.56
N GLY A 104 5.61 -2.78 -5.71
CA GLY A 104 6.94 -2.22 -5.49
C GLY A 104 7.38 -1.21 -6.56
N GLY A 105 6.74 -1.19 -7.73
CA GLY A 105 6.87 -0.12 -8.74
C GLY A 105 6.13 1.15 -8.34
N PHE A 106 5.27 1.09 -7.33
CA PHE A 106 4.78 2.23 -6.56
C PHE A 106 5.72 2.48 -5.38
N HIS A 107 5.98 3.75 -5.11
CA HIS A 107 6.83 4.19 -4.02
C HIS A 107 6.30 3.75 -2.66
N LEU A 108 7.11 3.94 -1.61
CA LEU A 108 6.80 3.52 -0.24
C LEU A 108 5.36 3.83 0.17
N HIS A 109 4.68 2.79 0.70
CA HIS A 109 3.44 2.92 1.45
C HIS A 109 3.45 1.96 2.64
N GLU A 110 2.74 2.32 3.69
CA GLU A 110 2.62 1.52 4.93
C GLU A 110 2.15 0.08 4.69
N ASN A 111 1.36 -0.14 3.65
CA ASN A 111 0.81 -1.45 3.30
C ASN A 111 1.90 -2.50 2.97
N CYS A 112 3.14 -2.08 2.66
CA CYS A 112 4.27 -2.98 2.44
C CYS A 112 4.60 -3.84 3.67
N PHE A 113 4.21 -3.40 4.86
CA PHE A 113 4.37 -4.17 6.09
C PHE A 113 3.35 -5.31 6.25
N LEU A 114 2.22 -5.29 5.53
CA LEU A 114 1.18 -6.31 5.65
C LEU A 114 1.67 -7.73 5.35
N PRO A 115 2.40 -8.01 4.24
CA PRO A 115 2.85 -9.37 3.94
C PRO A 115 3.68 -9.99 5.07
N PRO A 116 4.79 -9.40 5.52
CA PRO A 116 5.59 -10.01 6.58
C PRO A 116 4.82 -10.10 7.90
N LEU A 117 4.06 -9.08 8.29
CA LEU A 117 3.38 -9.06 9.59
C LEU A 117 2.21 -10.05 9.65
N ILE A 118 1.44 -10.22 8.58
CA ILE A 118 0.39 -11.25 8.49
C ILE A 118 1.01 -12.65 8.64
N LEU A 119 2.12 -12.92 7.94
CA LEU A 119 2.78 -14.22 8.02
C LEU A 119 3.44 -14.46 9.38
N TRP A 120 4.04 -13.44 10.01
CA TRP A 120 4.56 -13.53 11.37
C TRP A 120 3.44 -13.77 12.40
N LEU A 121 2.32 -13.07 12.27
CA LEU A 121 1.16 -13.28 13.14
C LEU A 121 0.63 -14.71 12.98
N PHE A 122 0.43 -15.17 11.75
CA PHE A 122 0.01 -16.54 11.46
C PHE A 122 0.97 -17.58 12.06
N TYR A 123 2.28 -17.41 11.87
CA TYR A 123 3.29 -18.29 12.44
C TYR A 123 3.27 -18.30 13.98
N SER A 124 3.13 -17.12 14.59
CA SER A 124 3.06 -16.99 16.07
C SER A 124 1.82 -17.70 16.64
N LEU A 125 0.69 -17.63 15.92
CA LEU A 125 -0.55 -18.32 16.31
C LEU A 125 -0.42 -19.84 16.23
N ILE A 126 0.08 -20.39 15.13
CA ILE A 126 0.27 -21.85 15.01
C ILE A 126 1.37 -22.39 15.93
N SER A 127 2.27 -21.51 16.40
CA SER A 127 3.32 -21.83 17.37
C SER A 127 2.91 -21.57 18.82
N GLN A 128 1.72 -21.00 19.06
CA GLN A 128 1.16 -20.66 20.38
C GLN A 128 2.06 -19.74 21.22
N TRP A 129 2.73 -18.80 20.56
CA TRP A 129 3.64 -17.84 21.20
C TRP A 129 2.89 -16.58 21.66
N ARG A 130 2.45 -16.52 22.91
CA ARG A 130 1.60 -15.45 23.45
C ARG A 130 2.18 -14.05 23.22
N GLY A 131 3.41 -13.80 23.66
CA GLY A 131 4.05 -12.49 23.54
C GLY A 131 4.24 -12.05 22.08
N ARG A 132 4.66 -12.96 21.21
CA ARG A 132 4.82 -12.67 19.78
C ARG A 132 3.48 -12.47 19.08
N THR A 133 2.43 -13.20 19.47
CA THR A 133 1.08 -12.97 18.93
C THR A 133 0.62 -11.54 19.24
N ILE A 134 0.77 -11.07 20.48
CA ILE A 134 0.43 -9.69 20.85
C ILE A 134 1.30 -8.69 20.08
N LEU A 135 2.62 -8.92 20.04
CA LEU A 135 3.56 -8.04 19.33
C LEU A 135 3.17 -7.87 17.84
N PHE A 136 2.99 -8.98 17.13
CA PHE A 136 2.68 -8.91 15.69
C PHE A 136 1.25 -8.42 15.42
N THR A 137 0.31 -8.62 16.34
CA THR A 137 -1.00 -7.98 16.29
C THR A 137 -0.87 -6.46 16.39
N LEU A 138 -0.12 -5.94 17.36
CA LEU A 138 0.08 -4.50 17.53
C LEU A 138 0.81 -3.90 16.33
N LEU A 139 1.88 -4.53 15.86
CA LEU A 139 2.61 -4.06 14.69
C LEU A 139 1.71 -4.04 13.44
N LEU A 140 0.85 -5.04 13.27
CA LEU A 140 -0.09 -5.10 12.16
C LEU A 140 -1.13 -3.98 12.26
N LEU A 141 -1.66 -3.71 13.45
CA LEU A 141 -2.59 -2.60 13.68
C LEU A 141 -1.92 -1.23 13.44
N PHE A 142 -0.62 -1.09 13.73
CA PHE A 142 0.14 0.14 13.49
C PHE A 142 0.42 0.42 12.02
N VAL A 143 0.13 -0.53 11.12
CA VAL A 143 0.26 -0.28 9.67
C VAL A 143 -0.73 0.78 9.23
N LYS A 144 -2.01 0.62 9.58
CA LYS A 144 -3.08 1.54 9.20
C LYS A 144 -4.35 1.25 10.01
N GLU A 145 -5.26 2.23 10.06
CA GLU A 145 -6.53 2.07 10.77
C GLU A 145 -7.40 0.91 10.26
N ASP A 146 -7.32 0.55 8.99
CA ASP A 146 -8.10 -0.55 8.39
C ASP A 146 -7.44 -1.95 8.58
N ALA A 147 -6.22 -2.00 9.08
CA ALA A 147 -5.50 -3.26 9.29
C ALA A 147 -6.18 -4.19 10.32
N PHE A 148 -7.09 -3.67 11.16
CA PHE A 148 -7.89 -4.48 12.06
C PHE A 148 -8.70 -5.56 11.33
N VAL A 149 -9.09 -5.34 10.06
CA VAL A 149 -9.84 -6.30 9.25
C VAL A 149 -9.00 -7.57 9.00
N TYR A 150 -7.70 -7.43 8.75
CA TYR A 150 -6.79 -8.59 8.58
C TYR A 150 -6.66 -9.38 9.88
N VAL A 151 -6.55 -8.70 11.01
CA VAL A 151 -6.45 -9.33 12.34
C VAL A 151 -7.74 -10.06 12.68
N LEU A 152 -8.91 -9.45 12.50
CA LEU A 152 -10.22 -10.08 12.72
C LEU A 152 -10.43 -11.28 11.79
N SER A 153 -10.03 -11.19 10.54
CA SER A 153 -10.09 -12.27 9.56
C SER A 153 -9.32 -13.51 10.05
N LEU A 154 -8.08 -13.32 10.52
CA LEU A 154 -7.30 -14.39 11.17
C LEU A 154 -7.98 -14.88 12.44
N GLY A 155 -8.55 -14.00 13.25
CA GLY A 155 -9.28 -14.34 14.47
C GLY A 155 -10.45 -15.28 14.19
N LEU A 156 -11.27 -14.95 13.20
CA LEU A 156 -12.39 -15.80 12.77
C LEU A 156 -11.90 -17.14 12.24
N TYR A 157 -10.89 -17.13 11.36
CA TYR A 157 -10.29 -18.37 10.89
C TYR A 157 -9.84 -19.26 12.03
N PHE A 158 -9.04 -18.74 12.98
CA PHE A 158 -8.51 -19.53 14.08
C PHE A 158 -9.55 -19.94 15.12
N THR A 159 -10.67 -19.25 15.22
CA THR A 159 -11.79 -19.63 16.10
C THR A 159 -12.53 -20.86 15.56
N PHE A 160 -12.79 -20.91 14.26
CA PHE A 160 -13.63 -21.95 13.65
C PHE A 160 -12.85 -23.07 12.95
N GLN A 161 -11.54 -22.95 12.84
CA GLN A 161 -10.72 -24.00 12.26
C GLN A 161 -10.50 -25.17 13.25
N HIS A 162 -10.35 -26.40 12.74
CA HIS A 162 -10.08 -27.59 13.53
C HIS A 162 -8.71 -28.22 13.24
N ARG A 163 -7.86 -27.54 12.48
CA ARG A 163 -6.55 -28.03 12.06
C ARG A 163 -5.49 -27.90 13.16
N PHE A 164 -5.53 -26.79 13.88
CA PHE A 164 -4.58 -26.47 14.93
C PHE A 164 -5.27 -26.58 16.29
N THR A 165 -4.71 -27.39 17.19
CA THR A 165 -5.22 -27.52 18.58
C THR A 165 -4.53 -26.49 19.45
N PHE A 166 -5.29 -25.76 20.23
CA PHE A 166 -4.77 -24.73 21.13
C PHE A 166 -5.00 -25.11 22.58
N GLU A 167 -3.98 -24.85 23.42
CA GLU A 167 -4.13 -24.92 24.86
C GLU A 167 -5.20 -23.95 25.38
N ALA A 168 -5.95 -24.33 26.42
CA ALA A 168 -7.01 -23.48 26.97
C ALA A 168 -6.49 -22.10 27.43
N LYS A 169 -5.28 -22.06 27.99
CA LYS A 169 -4.63 -20.80 28.38
C LYS A 169 -4.28 -19.92 27.17
N PHE A 170 -3.89 -20.50 26.03
CA PHE A 170 -3.59 -19.75 24.82
C PHE A 170 -4.85 -19.20 24.18
N LYS A 171 -5.98 -19.89 24.23
CA LYS A 171 -7.27 -19.42 23.67
C LYS A 171 -7.69 -18.06 24.22
N LYS A 172 -7.50 -17.79 25.50
CA LYS A 172 -7.80 -16.48 26.11
C LYS A 172 -6.98 -15.35 25.45
N TRP A 173 -5.68 -15.59 25.24
CA TRP A 173 -4.79 -14.63 24.58
C TRP A 173 -5.11 -14.47 23.11
N LEU A 174 -5.54 -15.53 22.44
CA LEU A 174 -6.01 -15.50 21.07
C LEU A 174 -7.20 -14.55 20.94
N TYR A 175 -8.24 -14.71 21.77
CA TYR A 175 -9.42 -13.84 21.72
C TYR A 175 -9.09 -12.39 22.07
N LEU A 176 -8.26 -12.16 23.08
CA LEU A 176 -7.80 -10.83 23.45
C LEU A 176 -7.07 -10.16 22.27
N SER A 177 -6.10 -10.86 21.68
CA SER A 177 -5.24 -10.31 20.62
C SER A 177 -5.96 -10.10 19.29
N LEU A 178 -6.86 -11.02 18.92
CA LEU A 178 -7.45 -11.04 17.59
C LEU A 178 -8.86 -10.43 17.51
N PHE A 179 -9.49 -10.11 18.64
CA PHE A 179 -10.81 -9.47 18.67
C PHE A 179 -10.82 -8.22 19.54
N ALA A 180 -10.52 -8.31 20.84
CA ALA A 180 -10.63 -7.15 21.71
C ALA A 180 -9.66 -6.04 21.31
N LEU A 181 -8.38 -6.37 21.12
CA LEU A 181 -7.34 -5.39 20.78
C LEU A 181 -7.58 -4.68 19.43
N PRO A 182 -7.87 -5.37 18.30
CA PRO A 182 -8.14 -4.69 17.04
C PRO A 182 -9.42 -3.85 17.07
N ILE A 183 -10.48 -4.27 17.77
CA ILE A 183 -11.71 -3.48 17.90
C ILE A 183 -11.43 -2.20 18.70
N LEU A 184 -10.72 -2.30 19.82
CA LEU A 184 -10.35 -1.14 20.63
C LEU A 184 -9.42 -0.18 19.87
N TYR A 185 -8.43 -0.72 19.15
CA TYR A 185 -7.54 0.08 18.32
C TYR A 185 -8.32 0.82 17.22
N PHE A 186 -9.19 0.12 16.50
CA PHE A 186 -10.01 0.74 15.47
C PHE A 186 -10.91 1.85 16.03
N ALA A 187 -11.56 1.61 17.17
CA ALA A 187 -12.39 2.62 17.83
C ALA A 187 -11.56 3.86 18.23
N LEU A 188 -10.36 3.65 18.79
CA LEU A 188 -9.42 4.73 19.11
C LEU A 188 -8.97 5.47 17.86
N ALA A 189 -8.58 4.76 16.80
CA ALA A 189 -8.15 5.35 15.54
C ALA A 189 -9.25 6.22 14.92
N MET A 190 -10.49 5.73 14.88
CA MET A 190 -11.64 6.49 14.40
C MET A 190 -11.93 7.74 15.25
N PHE A 191 -11.81 7.63 16.57
CA PHE A 191 -11.94 8.76 17.46
C PHE A 191 -10.86 9.83 17.20
N LEU A 192 -9.60 9.42 17.06
CA LEU A 192 -8.49 10.34 16.80
C LEU A 192 -8.62 11.02 15.44
N LEU A 193 -8.95 10.28 14.37
CA LEU A 193 -9.18 10.84 13.04
C LEU A 193 -10.37 11.81 13.02
N ALA A 194 -11.45 11.50 13.72
CA ALA A 194 -12.62 12.38 13.80
C ALA A 194 -12.33 13.66 14.60
N ARG A 195 -11.47 13.58 15.62
CA ARG A 195 -11.21 14.72 16.55
C ARG A 195 -10.08 15.62 16.09
N TYR A 196 -9.02 15.04 15.50
CA TYR A 196 -7.76 15.73 15.22
C TYR A 196 -7.32 15.65 13.75
N GLY A 197 -8.00 14.86 12.92
CA GLY A 197 -7.68 14.63 11.52
C GLY A 197 -8.78 15.08 10.56
N GLU A 198 -8.70 14.53 9.35
CA GLU A 198 -9.66 14.75 8.24
C GLU A 198 -10.91 13.86 8.36
N GLY A 199 -11.01 13.04 9.40
CA GLY A 199 -12.04 12.01 9.56
C GLY A 199 -11.73 10.72 8.81
N ALA A 200 -12.55 9.69 9.06
CA ALA A 200 -12.41 8.42 8.34
C ALA A 200 -12.78 8.59 6.86
N MET A 201 -12.08 7.90 5.97
CA MET A 201 -12.38 7.91 4.53
C MET A 201 -13.64 7.10 4.17
N VAL A 202 -14.74 7.37 4.85
CA VAL A 202 -16.04 6.71 4.64
C VAL A 202 -16.59 6.98 3.24
N SER A 203 -16.20 8.09 2.63
CA SER A 203 -16.56 8.44 1.25
C SER A 203 -16.21 7.38 0.22
N ARG A 204 -15.22 6.53 0.50
CA ARG A 204 -14.87 5.39 -0.36
C ARG A 204 -15.97 4.31 -0.42
N TYR A 205 -16.97 4.36 0.46
CA TYR A 205 -18.12 3.45 0.50
C TYR A 205 -19.44 4.13 0.10
N ASN A 206 -19.38 5.33 -0.50
CA ASN A 206 -20.57 6.07 -0.89
C ASN A 206 -21.48 5.30 -1.86
N ASN A 207 -20.91 4.41 -2.68
CA ASN A 207 -21.65 3.48 -3.53
C ASN A 207 -22.59 2.54 -2.75
N LEU A 208 -22.41 2.37 -1.44
CA LEU A 208 -23.22 1.52 -0.58
C LEU A 208 -24.20 2.31 0.29
N LEU A 209 -24.25 3.64 0.14
CA LEU A 209 -25.17 4.52 0.84
C LEU A 209 -26.39 4.83 -0.04
N LEU A 210 -27.57 4.82 0.56
CA LEU A 210 -28.78 5.28 -0.10
C LEU A 210 -28.88 6.82 0.02
N SER A 211 -29.76 7.43 -0.79
CA SER A 211 -29.93 8.88 -0.81
C SER A 211 -30.24 9.44 0.59
N GLY A 212 -29.45 10.40 1.04
CA GLY A 212 -29.56 11.03 2.36
C GLY A 212 -28.91 10.29 3.53
N GLU A 213 -28.32 9.12 3.31
CA GLU A 213 -27.58 8.39 4.34
C GLU A 213 -26.11 8.81 4.38
N ASN A 214 -25.51 8.80 5.58
CA ASN A 214 -24.11 9.12 5.81
C ASN A 214 -23.50 8.23 6.90
N GLY A 215 -22.19 8.01 6.81
CA GLY A 215 -21.40 7.36 7.84
C GLY A 215 -21.32 5.83 7.75
N LEU A 216 -20.31 5.29 8.41
CA LEU A 216 -19.96 3.87 8.33
C LEU A 216 -21.07 2.93 8.86
N LEU A 217 -21.86 3.36 9.85
CA LEU A 217 -22.97 2.56 10.38
C LEU A 217 -24.05 2.32 9.33
N MET A 218 -24.32 3.30 8.47
CA MET A 218 -25.28 3.13 7.37
C MET A 218 -24.73 2.20 6.29
N VAL A 219 -23.42 2.28 5.99
CA VAL A 219 -22.75 1.30 5.11
C VAL A 219 -22.93 -0.13 5.66
N VAL A 220 -22.63 -0.36 6.93
CA VAL A 220 -22.80 -1.69 7.57
C VAL A 220 -24.25 -2.14 7.52
N LYS A 221 -25.21 -1.25 7.86
CA LYS A 221 -26.66 -1.53 7.75
C LYS A 221 -27.03 -1.99 6.34
N ASN A 222 -26.58 -1.27 5.32
CA ASN A 222 -26.94 -1.56 3.92
C ASN A 222 -26.29 -2.85 3.43
N VAL A 223 -25.05 -3.14 3.84
CA VAL A 223 -24.38 -4.42 3.53
C VAL A 223 -25.18 -5.61 4.08
N VAL A 224 -25.76 -5.47 5.28
CA VAL A 224 -26.54 -6.55 5.93
C VAL A 224 -27.96 -6.64 5.38
N LEU A 225 -28.65 -5.51 5.20
CA LEU A 225 -30.07 -5.48 4.85
C LEU A 225 -30.34 -5.52 3.34
N ASN A 226 -29.37 -5.12 2.51
CA ASN A 226 -29.49 -5.06 1.06
C ASN A 226 -28.44 -5.91 0.33
N PRO A 227 -28.29 -7.21 0.64
CA PRO A 227 -27.20 -8.04 0.10
C PRO A 227 -27.21 -8.14 -1.42
N LEU A 228 -28.39 -8.12 -2.07
CA LEU A 228 -28.48 -8.18 -3.54
C LEU A 228 -27.95 -6.91 -4.20
N TYR A 229 -28.21 -5.73 -3.61
CA TYR A 229 -27.63 -4.47 -4.07
C TYR A 229 -26.09 -4.48 -3.94
N VAL A 230 -25.59 -4.92 -2.79
CA VAL A 230 -24.16 -5.06 -2.54
C VAL A 230 -23.52 -6.04 -3.54
N LEU A 231 -24.11 -7.22 -3.74
CA LEU A 231 -23.65 -8.18 -4.73
C LEU A 231 -23.61 -7.58 -6.14
N GLY A 232 -24.66 -6.84 -6.53
CA GLY A 232 -24.70 -6.14 -7.81
C GLY A 232 -23.54 -5.16 -8.00
N SER A 233 -23.15 -4.47 -6.94
CA SER A 233 -22.02 -3.53 -6.96
C SER A 233 -20.66 -4.24 -7.13
N LEU A 234 -20.55 -5.50 -6.73
CA LEU A 234 -19.34 -6.30 -6.87
C LEU A 234 -19.12 -6.86 -8.29
N PHE A 235 -20.18 -7.11 -9.04
CA PHE A 235 -20.12 -7.73 -10.37
C PHE A 235 -19.92 -6.72 -11.50
N THR A 236 -18.92 -5.86 -11.38
CA THR A 236 -18.47 -4.99 -12.48
C THR A 236 -17.31 -5.65 -13.23
N ALA A 237 -17.17 -5.36 -14.53
CA ALA A 237 -16.08 -5.93 -15.34
C ALA A 237 -14.68 -5.66 -14.73
N LYS A 238 -14.47 -4.48 -14.16
CA LYS A 238 -13.20 -4.12 -13.50
C LYS A 238 -12.93 -4.96 -12.25
N ARG A 239 -13.94 -5.14 -11.37
CA ARG A 239 -13.80 -5.93 -10.14
C ARG A 239 -13.66 -7.43 -10.45
N LEU A 240 -14.39 -7.94 -11.45
CA LEU A 240 -14.22 -9.33 -11.92
C LEU A 240 -12.83 -9.55 -12.54
N GLY A 241 -12.33 -8.59 -13.32
CA GLY A 241 -10.96 -8.62 -13.85
C GLY A 241 -9.92 -8.65 -12.72
N TYR A 242 -10.10 -7.82 -11.69
CA TYR A 242 -9.25 -7.83 -10.52
C TYR A 242 -9.29 -9.17 -9.77
N LEU A 243 -10.48 -9.73 -9.53
CA LEU A 243 -10.63 -11.06 -8.92
C LEU A 243 -9.88 -12.13 -9.72
N PHE A 244 -9.98 -12.09 -11.04
CA PHE A 244 -9.23 -12.99 -11.89
C PHE A 244 -7.72 -12.81 -11.68
N LEU A 245 -7.22 -11.57 -11.72
CA LEU A 245 -5.79 -11.25 -11.58
C LEU A 245 -5.20 -11.63 -10.21
N VAL A 246 -5.98 -11.68 -9.13
CA VAL A 246 -5.49 -12.08 -7.80
C VAL A 246 -5.69 -13.57 -7.50
N LEU A 247 -6.58 -14.28 -8.22
CA LEU A 247 -6.83 -15.70 -8.01
C LEU A 247 -6.09 -16.60 -9.03
N PHE A 248 -6.02 -16.17 -10.28
CA PHE A 248 -5.37 -16.91 -11.36
C PHE A 248 -3.88 -17.20 -11.12
N PRO A 249 -3.08 -16.28 -10.56
CA PRO A 249 -1.70 -16.56 -10.14
C PRO A 249 -1.54 -17.76 -9.22
N PHE A 250 -2.59 -18.11 -8.49
CA PHE A 250 -2.62 -19.27 -7.58
C PHE A 250 -3.39 -20.47 -8.15
N SER A 251 -3.63 -20.52 -9.47
CA SER A 251 -4.43 -21.57 -10.11
C SER A 251 -5.77 -21.82 -9.42
N PHE A 252 -6.40 -20.75 -8.91
CA PHE A 252 -7.64 -20.75 -8.14
C PHE A 252 -7.62 -21.63 -6.86
N LEU A 253 -6.44 -22.07 -6.40
CA LEU A 253 -6.29 -22.85 -5.16
C LEU A 253 -6.96 -22.22 -3.93
N PRO A 254 -7.01 -20.87 -3.74
CA PRO A 254 -7.75 -20.26 -2.63
C PRO A 254 -9.23 -20.63 -2.59
N LEU A 255 -9.85 -21.00 -3.72
CA LEU A 255 -11.25 -21.39 -3.79
C LEU A 255 -11.49 -22.88 -3.48
N ILE A 256 -10.41 -23.69 -3.44
CA ILE A 256 -10.49 -25.14 -3.22
C ILE A 256 -10.26 -25.42 -1.73
N GLN A 257 -11.19 -24.97 -0.87
CA GLN A 257 -11.10 -25.16 0.58
C GLN A 257 -12.06 -26.25 1.04
N ARG A 258 -11.55 -27.27 1.75
CA ARG A 258 -12.41 -28.29 2.38
C ARG A 258 -13.12 -27.76 3.62
N ARG A 259 -12.54 -26.76 4.28
CA ARG A 259 -13.04 -26.19 5.52
C ARG A 259 -13.56 -24.78 5.27
N TRP A 260 -14.83 -24.59 5.49
CA TRP A 260 -15.49 -23.31 5.27
C TRP A 260 -14.84 -22.15 6.10
N SER A 261 -14.26 -22.47 7.27
CA SER A 261 -13.58 -21.46 8.09
C SER A 261 -12.39 -20.77 7.39
N THR A 262 -11.79 -21.43 6.39
CA THR A 262 -10.68 -20.81 5.64
C THR A 262 -11.15 -19.63 4.79
N TYR A 263 -12.43 -19.60 4.40
CA TYR A 263 -12.98 -18.47 3.64
C TYR A 263 -13.06 -17.17 4.43
N PHE A 264 -12.96 -17.19 5.77
CA PHE A 264 -12.79 -15.96 6.54
C PHE A 264 -11.53 -15.17 6.14
N LEU A 265 -10.50 -15.84 5.63
CA LEU A 265 -9.29 -15.18 5.14
C LEU A 265 -9.54 -14.34 3.87
N MET A 266 -10.68 -14.51 3.20
CA MET A 266 -11.08 -13.66 2.07
C MET A 266 -11.79 -12.37 2.49
N LEU A 267 -12.16 -12.20 3.76
CA LEU A 267 -12.89 -11.00 4.22
C LEU A 267 -12.21 -9.70 3.85
N PRO A 268 -10.88 -9.53 4.01
CA PRO A 268 -10.22 -8.29 3.60
C PRO A 268 -10.32 -8.03 2.08
N LEU A 269 -10.27 -9.07 1.25
CA LEU A 269 -10.46 -8.93 -0.20
C LEU A 269 -11.83 -8.31 -0.52
N PHE A 270 -12.89 -8.74 0.17
CA PHE A 270 -14.23 -8.18 -0.01
C PHE A 270 -14.35 -6.79 0.60
N LEU A 271 -13.99 -6.63 1.88
CA LEU A 271 -14.26 -5.41 2.64
C LEU A 271 -13.36 -4.24 2.23
N ILE A 272 -12.08 -4.49 1.94
CA ILE A 272 -11.10 -3.45 1.64
C ILE A 272 -10.97 -3.24 0.13
N ASN A 273 -10.95 -4.31 -0.68
CA ASN A 273 -10.69 -4.15 -2.10
C ASN A 273 -11.99 -4.03 -2.92
N LEU A 274 -12.96 -4.92 -2.75
CA LEU A 274 -14.10 -5.01 -3.67
C LEU A 274 -15.27 -4.08 -3.33
N LEU A 275 -15.57 -3.85 -2.03
CA LEU A 275 -16.72 -3.03 -1.63
C LEU A 275 -16.47 -1.54 -1.80
N MET A 276 -15.23 -1.08 -1.76
CA MET A 276 -14.91 0.34 -1.94
C MET A 276 -15.13 0.82 -3.37
N ASP A 277 -15.62 2.05 -3.52
CA ASP A 277 -15.74 2.74 -4.80
C ASP A 277 -14.51 3.61 -5.07
N TRP A 278 -13.35 2.97 -5.06
CA TRP A 278 -12.06 3.60 -5.33
C TRP A 278 -11.26 2.71 -6.27
N PRO A 279 -11.07 3.10 -7.55
CA PRO A 279 -10.50 2.22 -8.59
C PRO A 279 -9.15 1.60 -8.22
N TYR A 280 -8.32 2.31 -7.47
CA TYR A 280 -7.00 1.82 -7.05
C TYR A 280 -7.06 0.69 -6.02
N GLN A 281 -8.19 0.50 -5.31
CA GLN A 281 -8.37 -0.59 -4.34
C GLN A 281 -8.47 -1.97 -5.00
N TYR A 282 -8.98 -2.02 -6.23
CA TYR A 282 -9.08 -3.24 -7.04
C TYR A 282 -8.19 -3.16 -8.29
N ASP A 283 -6.93 -2.76 -8.05
CA ASP A 283 -5.87 -2.75 -9.05
C ASP A 283 -4.59 -3.37 -8.45
N ILE A 284 -4.04 -4.41 -9.11
CA ILE A 284 -2.87 -5.14 -8.61
C ILE A 284 -1.57 -4.34 -8.69
N GLY A 285 -1.54 -3.24 -9.45
CA GLY A 285 -0.41 -2.32 -9.52
C GLY A 285 -0.28 -1.43 -8.28
N PHE A 286 -1.30 -1.38 -7.40
CA PHE A 286 -1.31 -0.51 -6.24
C PHE A 286 -1.16 -1.28 -4.91
N GLN A 287 -0.66 -0.59 -3.90
CA GLN A 287 -0.32 -1.11 -2.57
C GLN A 287 -1.50 -1.74 -1.80
N TYR A 288 -2.73 -1.43 -2.15
CA TYR A 288 -3.93 -1.86 -1.41
C TYR A 288 -4.18 -3.37 -1.45
N SER A 289 -3.53 -4.09 -2.37
CA SER A 289 -3.70 -5.53 -2.55
C SER A 289 -2.74 -6.38 -1.70
N TYR A 290 -1.70 -5.81 -1.08
CA TYR A 290 -0.67 -6.54 -0.34
C TYR A 290 -1.25 -7.50 0.73
N GLY A 291 -2.13 -7.00 1.60
CA GLY A 291 -2.68 -7.79 2.70
C GLY A 291 -3.62 -8.89 2.21
N SER A 292 -4.55 -8.55 1.32
CA SER A 292 -5.54 -9.50 0.80
C SER A 292 -4.88 -10.62 -0.01
N VAL A 293 -3.89 -10.29 -0.86
CA VAL A 293 -3.16 -11.28 -1.65
C VAL A 293 -2.27 -12.16 -0.77
N THR A 294 -1.72 -11.63 0.32
CA THR A 294 -1.00 -12.45 1.30
C THR A 294 -1.92 -13.49 1.95
N LEU A 295 -3.15 -13.14 2.27
CA LEU A 295 -4.13 -14.10 2.81
C LEU A 295 -4.58 -15.11 1.75
N LEU A 296 -4.76 -14.70 0.48
CA LEU A 296 -5.01 -15.62 -0.61
C LEU A 296 -3.85 -16.60 -0.82
N PHE A 297 -2.60 -16.12 -0.72
CA PHE A 297 -1.42 -16.98 -0.75
C PHE A 297 -1.43 -18.01 0.39
N LEU A 298 -1.76 -17.59 1.62
CA LEU A 298 -1.94 -18.52 2.75
C LEU A 298 -3.06 -19.52 2.47
N MET A 299 -4.18 -19.10 1.90
CA MET A 299 -5.26 -20.01 1.52
C MET A 299 -4.80 -21.03 0.49
N ALA A 300 -4.07 -20.63 -0.54
CA ALA A 300 -3.49 -21.53 -1.52
C ALA A 300 -2.55 -22.55 -0.86
N LEU A 301 -1.69 -22.10 0.03
CA LEU A 301 -0.79 -22.95 0.81
C LEU A 301 -1.56 -23.96 1.69
N LEU A 302 -2.64 -23.52 2.35
CA LEU A 302 -3.49 -24.39 3.16
C LEU A 302 -4.24 -25.41 2.30
N SER A 303 -4.64 -25.06 1.07
CA SER A 303 -5.23 -25.99 0.12
C SER A 303 -4.25 -27.08 -0.28
N ILE A 304 -3.04 -26.70 -0.69
CA ILE A 304 -1.98 -27.66 -1.09
C ILE A 304 -1.70 -28.63 0.07
N ASP A 305 -1.54 -28.11 1.28
CA ASP A 305 -1.29 -28.96 2.45
C ASP A 305 -2.48 -29.90 2.77
N GLN A 306 -3.71 -29.46 2.59
CA GLN A 306 -4.89 -30.31 2.77
C GLN A 306 -4.99 -31.39 1.68
N LEU A 307 -4.73 -31.03 0.41
CA LEU A 307 -4.77 -31.96 -0.69
C LEU A 307 -3.69 -33.04 -0.56
N SER A 308 -2.48 -32.67 -0.15
CA SER A 308 -1.37 -33.59 0.11
C SER A 308 -1.68 -34.54 1.30
N LYS A 309 -1.99 -33.98 2.48
CA LYS A 309 -2.18 -34.78 3.70
C LYS A 309 -3.38 -35.71 3.68
N ASN A 310 -4.44 -35.34 2.96
CA ASN A 310 -5.61 -36.20 2.81
C ASN A 310 -5.51 -37.12 1.57
N GLN A 311 -4.37 -37.17 0.91
CA GLN A 311 -4.14 -37.99 -0.29
C GLN A 311 -5.17 -37.75 -1.41
N LEU A 312 -5.70 -36.53 -1.51
CA LEU A 312 -6.69 -36.14 -2.52
C LEU A 312 -6.04 -35.79 -3.87
N ALA A 313 -4.75 -35.46 -3.85
CA ALA A 313 -3.93 -35.25 -5.01
C ALA A 313 -2.53 -35.84 -4.77
N SER A 314 -1.93 -36.43 -5.76
CA SER A 314 -0.55 -36.90 -5.68
C SER A 314 0.41 -35.72 -5.63
N ASP A 315 1.61 -35.92 -5.08
CA ASP A 315 2.64 -34.87 -5.02
C ASP A 315 2.98 -34.35 -6.43
N ASN A 316 2.96 -35.19 -7.47
CA ASN A 316 3.19 -34.77 -8.85
C ASN A 316 2.11 -33.80 -9.35
N VAL A 317 0.84 -34.02 -9.02
CA VAL A 317 -0.25 -33.08 -9.35
C VAL A 317 -0.08 -31.76 -8.62
N LEU A 318 0.29 -31.78 -7.33
CA LEU A 318 0.51 -30.57 -6.54
C LEU A 318 1.73 -29.78 -7.03
N VAL A 319 2.80 -30.47 -7.41
CA VAL A 319 3.98 -29.86 -8.06
C VAL A 319 3.59 -29.22 -9.39
N ALA A 320 2.78 -29.91 -10.22
CA ALA A 320 2.30 -29.36 -11.49
C ALA A 320 1.41 -28.11 -11.27
N LEU A 321 0.53 -28.12 -10.26
CA LEU A 321 -0.29 -26.95 -9.90
C LEU A 321 0.58 -25.75 -9.45
N LEU A 322 1.60 -26.00 -8.63
CA LEU A 322 2.54 -24.96 -8.22
C LEU A 322 3.35 -24.43 -9.41
N ALA A 323 3.83 -25.30 -10.27
CA ALA A 323 4.54 -24.90 -11.49
C ALA A 323 3.65 -24.05 -12.42
N SER A 324 2.39 -24.46 -12.61
CA SER A 324 1.40 -23.67 -13.37
C SER A 324 1.15 -22.30 -12.73
N SER A 325 1.01 -22.25 -11.40
CA SER A 325 0.87 -21.00 -10.66
C SER A 325 2.08 -20.08 -10.84
N ILE A 326 3.30 -20.62 -10.83
CA ILE A 326 4.53 -19.85 -11.10
C ILE A 326 4.51 -19.30 -12.54
N ILE A 327 4.14 -20.13 -13.53
CA ILE A 327 4.06 -19.70 -14.93
C ILE A 327 3.04 -18.58 -15.10
N PHE A 328 1.82 -18.73 -14.56
CA PHE A 328 0.76 -17.73 -14.64
C PHE A 328 1.15 -16.44 -13.92
N SER A 329 1.70 -16.54 -12.72
CA SER A 329 2.22 -15.40 -11.97
C SER A 329 3.31 -14.66 -12.76
N SER A 330 4.26 -15.40 -13.34
CA SER A 330 5.36 -14.82 -14.13
C SER A 330 4.85 -14.13 -15.40
N ALA A 331 3.84 -14.70 -16.07
CA ALA A 331 3.25 -14.09 -17.26
C ALA A 331 2.54 -12.78 -16.93
N ILE A 332 1.76 -12.73 -15.84
CA ILE A 332 1.13 -11.49 -15.37
C ILE A 332 2.20 -10.49 -14.93
N LEU A 333 3.19 -10.91 -14.13
CA LEU A 333 4.28 -10.05 -13.69
C LEU A 333 5.01 -9.43 -14.88
N TYR A 334 5.32 -10.22 -15.91
CA TYR A 334 5.97 -9.73 -17.13
C TYR A 334 5.16 -8.64 -17.82
N SER A 335 3.83 -8.76 -17.87
CA SER A 335 2.98 -7.73 -18.49
C SER A 335 3.07 -6.36 -17.81
N PHE A 336 3.43 -6.32 -16.52
CA PHE A 336 3.63 -5.09 -15.75
C PHE A 336 5.08 -4.59 -15.77
N THR A 337 6.06 -5.49 -15.93
CA THR A 337 7.49 -5.17 -15.74
C THR A 337 8.30 -5.13 -17.03
N HIS A 338 7.73 -5.52 -18.17
CA HIS A 338 8.48 -5.61 -19.44
C HIS A 338 9.12 -4.28 -19.88
N ASN A 339 8.58 -3.14 -19.46
CA ASN A 339 9.13 -1.82 -19.77
C ASN A 339 10.24 -1.36 -18.81
N TRP A 340 10.49 -2.06 -17.70
CA TRP A 340 11.49 -1.60 -16.70
C TRP A 340 12.91 -1.52 -17.27
N ASN A 341 13.28 -2.41 -18.19
CA ASN A 341 14.58 -2.34 -18.86
C ASN A 341 14.72 -1.04 -19.68
N PHE A 342 13.63 -0.60 -20.33
CA PHE A 342 13.63 0.68 -21.04
C PHE A 342 13.80 1.85 -20.07
N GLU A 343 13.13 1.87 -18.96
CA GLU A 343 13.24 2.91 -17.93
C GLU A 343 14.65 2.98 -17.34
N ILE A 344 15.26 1.82 -17.05
CA ILE A 344 16.65 1.74 -16.57
C ILE A 344 17.61 2.30 -17.61
N GLN A 345 17.49 1.89 -18.88
CA GLN A 345 18.32 2.39 -19.96
C GLN A 345 18.11 3.89 -20.20
N TYR A 346 16.86 4.35 -20.15
CA TYR A 346 16.52 5.76 -20.27
C TYR A 346 17.21 6.61 -19.19
N TYR A 347 17.18 6.16 -17.93
CA TYR A 347 17.89 6.81 -16.83
C TYR A 347 19.41 6.79 -17.06
N GLN A 348 19.98 5.64 -17.39
CA GLN A 348 21.44 5.49 -17.60
C GLN A 348 21.96 6.38 -18.72
N THR A 349 21.22 6.50 -19.82
CA THR A 349 21.62 7.32 -20.98
C THR A 349 21.44 8.83 -20.75
N ARG A 350 20.66 9.20 -19.73
CA ARG A 350 20.38 10.60 -19.37
C ARG A 350 20.86 10.98 -17.98
N LYS A 351 21.80 10.25 -17.44
CA LYS A 351 22.30 10.46 -16.08
C LYS A 351 22.77 11.91 -15.86
N ASP A 352 23.56 12.46 -16.79
CA ASP A 352 24.03 13.86 -16.71
C ASP A 352 22.88 14.87 -16.67
N TYR A 353 21.79 14.61 -17.39
CA TYR A 353 20.58 15.40 -17.32
C TYR A 353 19.95 15.35 -15.93
N PHE A 354 19.77 14.16 -15.35
CA PHE A 354 19.18 14.00 -14.02
C PHE A 354 20.06 14.57 -12.92
N ASP A 355 21.39 14.39 -13.02
CA ASP A 355 22.36 14.97 -12.07
C ASP A 355 22.34 16.53 -12.16
N GLY A 356 22.22 17.08 -13.35
CA GLY A 356 22.07 18.53 -13.57
C GLY A 356 20.75 19.08 -13.02
N LEU A 357 19.66 18.34 -13.23
CA LEU A 357 18.34 18.67 -12.72
C LEU A 357 18.37 18.71 -11.17
N GLU A 358 18.88 17.65 -10.52
CA GLU A 358 18.97 17.56 -9.06
C GLU A 358 19.79 18.74 -8.48
N LYS A 359 20.95 19.06 -9.08
CA LYS A 359 21.76 20.22 -8.66
C LYS A 359 21.00 21.53 -8.77
N THR A 360 20.23 21.73 -9.86
CA THR A 360 19.42 22.92 -10.06
C THR A 360 18.34 23.06 -9.00
N LEU A 361 17.63 21.97 -8.70
CA LEU A 361 16.57 21.96 -7.70
C LEU A 361 17.12 22.18 -6.28
N GLN A 362 18.27 21.58 -5.95
CA GLN A 362 18.93 21.76 -4.66
C GLN A 362 19.51 23.17 -4.43
N ALA A 363 19.74 23.95 -5.48
CA ALA A 363 20.19 25.34 -5.40
C ALA A 363 19.09 26.31 -4.97
N ILE A 364 17.82 25.89 -4.98
CA ILE A 364 16.67 26.72 -4.57
C ILE A 364 16.72 26.95 -3.05
N PRO A 365 16.61 28.21 -2.57
CA PRO A 365 16.68 28.53 -1.16
C PRO A 365 15.58 27.85 -0.36
N LYS A 366 15.94 27.14 0.72
CA LYS A 366 15.05 26.25 1.49
C LYS A 366 13.98 26.97 2.31
N ASP A 367 14.16 28.27 2.58
CA ASP A 367 13.23 29.13 3.31
C ASP A 367 12.04 29.60 2.44
N LYS A 368 12.12 29.38 1.13
CA LYS A 368 11.11 29.82 0.17
C LYS A 368 9.91 28.86 0.09
N ALA A 369 8.74 29.45 -0.14
CA ALA A 369 7.54 28.69 -0.49
C ALA A 369 7.58 28.34 -1.98
N VAL A 370 7.62 27.04 -2.29
CA VAL A 370 7.85 26.51 -3.62
C VAL A 370 6.61 25.82 -4.15
N LEU A 371 6.20 26.20 -5.36
CA LEU A 371 5.20 25.51 -6.17
C LEU A 371 5.94 24.78 -7.30
N ALA A 372 5.91 23.45 -7.30
CA ALA A 372 6.72 22.66 -8.21
C ALA A 372 5.90 21.66 -9.03
N ALA A 373 6.38 21.31 -10.21
CA ALA A 373 5.89 20.14 -10.94
C ALA A 373 6.09 18.88 -10.09
N GLY A 374 5.10 17.96 -10.12
CA GLY A 374 5.06 16.79 -9.24
C GLY A 374 6.32 15.93 -9.25
N GLY A 375 6.98 15.78 -10.43
CA GLY A 375 8.24 15.05 -10.55
C GLY A 375 9.43 15.70 -9.84
N TYR A 376 9.34 16.96 -9.44
CA TYR A 376 10.40 17.70 -8.76
C TYR A 376 10.25 17.74 -7.24
N THR A 377 9.06 17.43 -6.72
CA THR A 377 8.77 17.51 -5.28
C THR A 377 9.68 16.63 -4.41
N PRO A 378 10.12 15.41 -4.83
CA PRO A 378 11.04 14.61 -4.02
C PRO A 378 12.41 15.27 -3.81
N SER A 379 12.95 15.92 -4.84
CA SER A 379 14.22 16.66 -4.75
C SER A 379 14.11 17.93 -3.91
N LEU A 380 12.91 18.49 -3.78
CA LEU A 380 12.60 19.70 -3.01
C LEU A 380 12.09 19.39 -1.59
N ARG A 381 12.13 18.14 -1.12
CA ARG A 381 11.57 17.66 0.16
C ARG A 381 11.98 18.43 1.41
N SER A 382 13.13 19.13 1.36
CA SER A 382 13.63 19.93 2.48
C SER A 382 12.89 21.27 2.67
N HIS A 383 12.04 21.68 1.71
CA HIS A 383 11.28 22.92 1.84
C HIS A 383 10.08 22.71 2.77
N GLU A 384 9.89 23.61 3.71
CA GLU A 384 8.74 23.58 4.62
C GLU A 384 7.41 23.79 3.89
N LYS A 385 7.41 24.70 2.93
CA LYS A 385 6.24 25.10 2.15
C LYS A 385 6.46 24.64 0.71
N LEU A 386 6.13 23.39 0.46
CA LEU A 386 6.26 22.76 -0.85
C LEU A 386 4.87 22.32 -1.33
N TYR A 387 4.52 22.72 -2.52
CA TYR A 387 3.22 22.45 -3.12
C TYR A 387 3.36 21.86 -4.51
N ASP A 388 2.43 20.99 -4.88
CA ASP A 388 2.36 20.42 -6.22
C ASP A 388 1.48 21.29 -7.11
N ILE A 389 2.01 21.74 -8.24
CA ILE A 389 1.33 22.65 -9.17
C ILE A 389 -0.01 22.09 -9.68
N PHE A 390 -0.15 20.77 -9.69
CA PHE A 390 -1.36 20.10 -10.16
C PHE A 390 -2.51 20.20 -9.18
N TYR A 391 -2.22 20.25 -7.86
CA TYR A 391 -3.21 20.22 -6.80
C TYR A 391 -3.37 21.54 -6.05
N HIS A 392 -2.36 22.44 -6.13
CA HIS A 392 -2.31 23.64 -5.31
C HIS A 392 -3.45 24.62 -5.60
N ASN A 393 -4.10 25.08 -4.51
CA ASN A 393 -5.07 26.17 -4.45
C ASN A 393 -6.15 26.13 -5.57
N ASN A 394 -6.60 24.91 -5.91
CA ASN A 394 -7.52 24.71 -7.03
C ASN A 394 -7.06 25.43 -8.31
N LYS A 395 -5.73 25.49 -8.54
CA LYS A 395 -5.10 26.08 -9.73
C LYS A 395 -5.26 27.61 -9.83
N LYS A 396 -5.53 28.27 -8.70
CA LYS A 396 -5.59 29.74 -8.62
C LYS A 396 -4.26 30.31 -8.15
N LEU A 397 -4.03 31.58 -8.47
CA LEU A 397 -2.86 32.31 -7.97
C LEU A 397 -2.85 32.31 -6.43
N ASP A 398 -1.70 31.94 -5.85
CA ASP A 398 -1.40 32.14 -4.45
C ASP A 398 -0.22 33.10 -4.30
N SER A 399 -0.49 34.28 -3.76
CA SER A 399 0.54 35.32 -3.55
C SER A 399 1.56 34.95 -2.45
N LYS A 400 1.34 33.85 -1.72
CA LYS A 400 2.29 33.33 -0.70
C LYS A 400 3.39 32.46 -1.30
N ILE A 401 3.25 32.05 -2.57
CA ILE A 401 4.31 31.34 -3.28
C ILE A 401 5.42 32.32 -3.61
N ASP A 402 6.66 31.93 -3.32
CA ASP A 402 7.84 32.73 -3.64
C ASP A 402 8.43 32.29 -5.00
N ILE A 403 8.44 30.99 -5.25
CA ILE A 403 9.12 30.35 -6.40
C ILE A 403 8.19 29.34 -7.07
N VAL A 404 8.16 29.37 -8.41
CA VAL A 404 7.49 28.36 -9.24
C VAL A 404 8.54 27.62 -10.06
N VAL A 405 8.51 26.26 -10.01
CA VAL A 405 9.53 25.41 -10.66
C VAL A 405 8.86 24.37 -11.56
N VAL A 406 9.12 24.45 -12.86
CA VAL A 406 8.51 23.56 -13.85
C VAL A 406 9.51 23.13 -14.92
N PRO A 407 9.27 22.03 -15.65
CA PRO A 407 10.03 21.71 -16.86
C PRO A 407 9.92 22.86 -17.87
N ARG A 408 11.01 23.17 -18.55
CA ARG A 408 10.98 24.19 -19.61
C ARG A 408 10.17 23.72 -20.81
N GLU A 409 10.31 22.47 -21.22
CA GLU A 409 9.44 21.78 -22.17
C GLU A 409 8.26 21.15 -21.42
N MET A 410 7.15 21.87 -21.40
CA MET A 410 5.95 21.37 -20.75
C MET A 410 5.25 20.34 -21.62
N GLN A 411 4.88 19.21 -21.02
CA GLN A 411 4.01 18.23 -21.67
C GLN A 411 2.59 18.81 -21.80
N GLU A 412 2.02 18.64 -22.99
CA GLU A 412 0.64 19.02 -23.27
C GLU A 412 -0.35 18.26 -22.36
N GLU A 413 -1.50 18.87 -22.15
CA GLU A 413 -2.57 18.47 -21.24
C GLU A 413 -2.83 16.97 -21.14
N LYS A 414 -2.66 16.42 -19.95
CA LYS A 414 -3.37 15.19 -19.52
C LYS A 414 -4.51 15.61 -18.59
N ASN A 415 -5.75 15.21 -18.92
CA ASN A 415 -6.97 15.44 -18.13
C ASN A 415 -7.47 16.90 -18.00
N GLY A 416 -7.33 17.72 -19.05
CA GLY A 416 -7.91 19.06 -19.08
C GLY A 416 -7.27 20.07 -18.14
N TYR A 417 -6.06 19.79 -17.64
CA TYR A 417 -5.24 20.72 -16.87
C TYR A 417 -3.87 20.93 -17.51
N SER A 418 -3.55 22.16 -17.73
CA SER A 418 -2.27 22.61 -18.30
C SER A 418 -1.42 23.28 -17.21
N GLU A 419 -0.25 22.70 -16.90
CA GLU A 419 0.80 23.41 -16.13
C GLU A 419 1.11 24.78 -16.78
N THR A 420 0.93 24.89 -18.10
CA THR A 420 1.07 26.10 -18.88
C THR A 420 0.11 27.21 -18.43
N ALA A 421 -1.16 26.88 -18.12
CA ALA A 421 -2.14 27.86 -17.66
C ALA A 421 -1.76 28.45 -16.30
N THR A 422 -1.32 27.61 -15.35
CA THR A 422 -0.85 28.07 -14.04
C THR A 422 0.41 28.90 -14.20
N LEU A 423 1.38 28.48 -15.02
CA LEU A 423 2.59 29.24 -15.27
C LEU A 423 2.30 30.63 -15.88
N LYS A 424 1.37 30.68 -16.82
CA LYS A 424 0.93 31.95 -17.41
C LYS A 424 0.37 32.89 -16.34
N LEU A 425 -0.47 32.37 -15.44
CA LEU A 425 -1.06 33.13 -14.33
C LEU A 425 0.02 33.78 -13.44
N TYR A 426 1.05 33.03 -13.09
CA TYR A 426 2.15 33.55 -12.27
C TYR A 426 3.00 34.57 -13.02
N LYS A 427 3.32 34.35 -14.32
CA LYS A 427 4.00 35.35 -15.16
C LYS A 427 3.23 36.67 -15.30
N GLU A 428 1.93 36.59 -15.55
CA GLU A 428 1.05 37.77 -15.66
C GLU A 428 0.92 38.51 -14.31
N SER A 429 1.17 37.81 -13.19
CA SER A 429 1.17 38.36 -11.82
C SER A 429 2.54 38.94 -11.41
N GLY A 430 3.49 39.06 -12.32
CA GLY A 430 4.77 39.77 -12.11
C GLY A 430 5.93 38.87 -11.70
N TYR A 431 5.78 37.53 -11.69
CA TYR A 431 6.92 36.63 -11.48
C TYR A 431 7.85 36.63 -12.68
N LYS A 432 9.15 36.73 -12.43
CA LYS A 432 10.19 36.82 -13.46
C LYS A 432 11.05 35.57 -13.45
N GLU A 433 11.67 35.28 -14.58
CA GLU A 433 12.61 34.18 -14.71
C GLU A 433 13.83 34.43 -13.82
N SER A 434 14.13 33.46 -12.95
CA SER A 434 15.28 33.47 -12.06
C SER A 434 16.57 33.13 -12.79
N ASN A 435 17.69 33.66 -12.28
CA ASN A 435 19.04 33.27 -12.73
C ASN A 435 19.38 31.79 -12.44
N LEU A 436 18.61 31.12 -11.60
CA LEU A 436 18.72 29.67 -11.35
C LEU A 436 18.11 28.83 -12.47
N SER A 437 17.34 29.41 -13.38
CA SER A 437 16.78 28.71 -14.53
C SER A 437 17.89 28.13 -15.43
N THR A 438 17.60 26.95 -15.98
CA THR A 438 18.50 26.25 -16.91
C THR A 438 17.81 26.00 -18.24
N LYS A 439 18.50 25.36 -19.18
CA LYS A 439 17.89 24.94 -20.45
C LYS A 439 16.74 23.93 -20.25
N ASP A 440 16.71 23.21 -19.15
CA ASP A 440 15.76 22.12 -18.87
C ASP A 440 14.70 22.52 -17.84
N VAL A 441 15.01 23.46 -16.94
CA VAL A 441 14.15 23.87 -15.81
C VAL A 441 13.88 25.37 -15.89
N LEU A 442 12.62 25.75 -15.85
CA LEU A 442 12.18 27.12 -15.70
C LEU A 442 11.84 27.38 -14.22
N ILE A 443 12.50 28.38 -13.64
CA ILE A 443 12.28 28.85 -12.28
C ILE A 443 11.79 30.29 -12.36
N LEU A 444 10.60 30.55 -11.83
CA LEU A 444 10.07 31.91 -11.70
C LEU A 444 10.15 32.35 -10.24
N GLU A 445 10.61 33.55 -10.01
CA GLU A 445 10.66 34.23 -8.72
C GLU A 445 9.73 35.45 -8.71
N LYS A 446 9.17 35.71 -7.52
CA LYS A 446 8.28 36.85 -7.31
C LYS A 446 8.99 38.16 -7.37
#